data_adab5c1e2669cedec9666265bae4b683
#
_entry.id   adab5c1e2669cedec9666265bae4b683
#
_cell.length_a   1.000
_cell.length_b   1.000
_cell.length_c   1.000
_cell.angle_alpha   90.00
_cell.angle_beta   90.00
_cell.angle_gamma   90.00
#
_symmetry.space_group_name_H-M   'P 1'
#
loop_
_entity.id
_entity.type
_entity.pdbx_description
1 polymer ?
#
loop_
_entity_poly.entity_id
_entity_poly.type
_entity_poly.pdbx_seq_one_letter_code
_entity_poly.pdbx_strand_id
1 'polypeptide(L)'
;VWSTEQAQKWGKENPWYCGVNYIPANAINYTAMWDKTSFSPEVIEKEMKLMKSLGMNCARVVMQYAVYEEDPAYFIRTLDRFLSICNKYGVKVMPIFFDDCAFGVNTDPTVGKQPEPLEGWYAWAWSPSPGYSMVVDERTHGKLEKYVKEVMNHFKNDPRIFVWDLYNEPTNTTMPERSWPLLRKVFTWAREVNPKQPITSGLWNGNKE
;
A
#
# COMPACT_ATOMS: atom_id res chain seq x y z
N VAL A 1 -5.14 13.93 -15.22
CA VAL A 1 -3.85 14.52 -14.78
C VAL A 1 -4.17 15.87 -14.16
N TRP A 2 -3.58 16.17 -13.00
CA TRP A 2 -3.72 17.48 -12.37
C TRP A 2 -3.11 18.57 -13.24
N SER A 3 -3.71 19.76 -13.22
CA SER A 3 -3.06 20.94 -13.80
C SER A 3 -1.91 21.39 -12.89
N THR A 4 -1.02 22.22 -13.45
CA THR A 4 0.08 22.83 -12.69
C THR A 4 -0.44 23.61 -11.48
N GLU A 5 -1.55 24.35 -11.64
CA GLU A 5 -2.18 25.14 -10.58
C GLU A 5 -2.72 24.24 -9.46
N GLN A 6 -3.35 23.12 -9.80
CA GLN A 6 -3.82 22.14 -8.83
C GLN A 6 -2.67 21.54 -8.02
N ALA A 7 -1.57 21.14 -8.69
CA ALA A 7 -0.40 20.59 -8.03
C ALA A 7 0.28 21.62 -7.11
N GLN A 8 0.42 22.87 -7.57
CA GLN A 8 0.99 23.95 -6.75
C GLN A 8 0.10 24.29 -5.55
N LYS A 9 -1.22 24.31 -5.74
CA LYS A 9 -2.17 24.54 -4.64
C LYS A 9 -2.03 23.45 -3.58
N TRP A 10 -2.04 22.18 -4.00
CA TRP A 10 -1.85 21.05 -3.09
C TRP A 10 -0.54 21.16 -2.31
N GLY A 11 0.58 21.49 -2.98
CA GLY A 11 1.88 21.66 -2.35
C GLY A 11 1.92 22.80 -1.32
N LYS A 12 1.15 23.89 -1.53
CA LYS A 12 1.03 25.00 -0.57
C LYS A 12 0.13 24.68 0.63
N GLU A 13 -0.90 23.85 0.42
CA GLU A 13 -1.90 23.49 1.44
C GLU A 13 -1.45 22.33 2.33
N ASN A 14 -0.39 21.62 1.94
CA ASN A 14 0.10 20.46 2.67
C ASN A 14 1.46 20.74 3.33
N PRO A 15 1.75 20.17 4.51
CA PRO A 15 3.03 20.32 5.17
C PRO A 15 4.13 19.57 4.42
N TRP A 16 5.38 19.82 4.82
CA TRP A 16 6.47 18.92 4.48
C TRP A 16 6.23 17.55 5.12
N TYR A 17 6.10 16.52 4.30
CA TYR A 17 5.92 15.15 4.78
C TYR A 17 7.27 14.51 5.09
N CYS A 18 7.40 13.99 6.32
CA CYS A 18 8.57 13.24 6.80
C CYS A 18 8.08 11.98 7.51
N GLY A 19 8.51 10.80 7.07
CA GLY A 19 8.01 9.55 7.62
C GLY A 19 8.77 8.32 7.13
N VAL A 20 8.09 7.17 7.16
CA VAL A 20 8.70 5.86 6.90
C VAL A 20 7.86 5.00 5.97
N ASN A 21 8.48 4.03 5.30
CA ASN A 21 7.78 2.83 4.86
C ASN A 21 7.44 2.02 6.12
N TYR A 22 6.15 1.82 6.36
CA TYR A 22 5.67 1.29 7.64
C TYR A 22 5.23 -0.15 7.51
N ILE A 23 5.72 -0.96 8.42
CA ILE A 23 5.22 -2.28 8.76
C ILE A 23 5.33 -2.44 10.28
N PRO A 24 4.28 -2.90 11.00
CA PRO A 24 4.33 -3.00 12.46
C PRO A 24 5.31 -4.09 12.93
N ALA A 25 5.92 -3.90 14.09
CA ALA A 25 6.95 -4.78 14.63
C ALA A 25 6.51 -6.24 14.84
N ASN A 26 5.22 -6.48 14.94
CA ASN A 26 4.66 -7.84 15.07
C ASN A 26 4.39 -8.54 13.74
N ALA A 27 4.58 -7.86 12.60
CA ALA A 27 4.29 -8.42 11.29
C ALA A 27 5.58 -8.72 10.51
N ILE A 28 5.72 -9.95 10.04
CA ILE A 28 6.85 -10.39 9.21
C ILE A 28 6.74 -9.89 7.75
N ASN A 29 5.53 -9.60 7.31
CA ASN A 29 5.19 -9.11 5.98
C ASN A 29 3.84 -8.37 5.97
N TYR A 30 3.45 -7.81 4.84
CA TYR A 30 2.18 -7.10 4.72
C TYR A 30 0.96 -8.01 4.79
N THR A 31 1.08 -9.31 4.48
CA THR A 31 -0.02 -10.24 4.72
C THR A 31 -0.31 -10.31 6.22
N ALA A 32 0.71 -10.55 7.05
CA ALA A 32 0.56 -10.57 8.50
C ALA A 32 0.06 -9.24 9.07
N MET A 33 0.47 -8.11 8.47
CA MET A 33 0.02 -6.79 8.91
C MET A 33 -1.50 -6.63 8.83
N TRP A 34 -2.13 -7.16 7.77
CA TRP A 34 -3.55 -6.96 7.50
C TRP A 34 -4.45 -8.15 7.86
N ASP A 35 -3.86 -9.35 8.07
CA ASP A 35 -4.62 -10.57 8.34
C ASP A 35 -5.37 -10.48 9.67
N LYS A 36 -6.60 -11.01 9.71
CA LYS A 36 -7.49 -10.98 10.89
C LYS A 36 -6.91 -11.65 12.13
N THR A 37 -5.96 -12.55 11.96
CA THR A 37 -5.34 -13.29 13.05
C THR A 37 -4.13 -12.58 13.66
N SER A 38 -3.55 -11.59 12.96
CA SER A 38 -2.30 -10.94 13.34
C SER A 38 -2.35 -9.39 13.33
N PHE A 39 -3.43 -8.78 12.80
CA PHE A 39 -3.61 -7.34 12.87
C PHE A 39 -3.67 -6.88 14.34
N SER A 40 -2.75 -6.01 14.75
CA SER A 40 -2.63 -5.53 16.13
C SER A 40 -2.74 -4.00 16.22
N PRO A 41 -3.94 -3.48 16.50
CA PRO A 41 -4.15 -2.05 16.74
C PRO A 41 -3.29 -1.49 17.86
N GLU A 42 -3.00 -2.28 18.88
CA GLU A 42 -2.22 -1.89 20.06
C GLU A 42 -0.75 -1.64 19.71
N VAL A 43 -0.15 -2.51 18.87
CA VAL A 43 1.22 -2.32 18.37
C VAL A 43 1.27 -1.08 17.48
N ILE A 44 0.34 -0.97 16.53
CA ILE A 44 0.26 0.17 15.62
C ILE A 44 0.11 1.49 16.39
N GLU A 45 -0.75 1.53 17.40
CA GLU A 45 -0.96 2.73 18.22
C GLU A 45 0.31 3.15 18.96
N LYS A 46 1.03 2.20 19.56
CA LYS A 46 2.31 2.44 20.23
C LYS A 46 3.35 3.02 19.27
N GLU A 47 3.42 2.48 18.05
CA GLU A 47 4.39 2.91 17.03
C GLU A 47 4.03 4.26 16.43
N MET A 48 2.75 4.55 16.17
CA MET A 48 2.32 5.87 15.71
C MET A 48 2.57 6.95 16.77
N LYS A 49 2.43 6.63 18.06
CA LYS A 49 2.82 7.52 19.15
C LYS A 49 4.33 7.80 19.15
N LEU A 50 5.17 6.78 18.88
CA LEU A 50 6.62 6.94 18.73
C LEU A 50 6.94 7.83 17.51
N MET A 51 6.35 7.56 16.35
CA MET A 51 6.53 8.37 15.14
C MET A 51 6.24 9.85 15.41
N LYS A 52 5.12 10.14 16.08
CA LYS A 52 4.79 11.50 16.50
C LYS A 52 5.86 12.13 17.38
N SER A 53 6.41 11.39 18.34
CA SER A 53 7.47 11.88 19.25
C SER A 53 8.78 12.20 18.54
N LEU A 54 9.02 11.56 17.37
CA LEU A 54 10.16 11.79 16.50
C LEU A 54 9.91 12.89 15.44
N GLY A 55 8.74 13.53 15.48
CA GLY A 55 8.37 14.57 14.50
C GLY A 55 7.93 14.05 13.14
N MET A 56 7.69 12.74 13.01
CA MET A 56 7.19 12.14 11.76
C MET A 56 5.69 12.37 11.62
N ASN A 57 5.24 12.62 10.39
CA ASN A 57 3.86 12.99 10.08
C ASN A 57 3.23 12.18 8.93
N CYS A 58 3.95 11.19 8.38
CA CYS A 58 3.39 10.30 7.37
C CYS A 58 3.94 8.87 7.44
N ALA A 59 3.13 7.93 7.00
CA ALA A 59 3.47 6.51 6.84
C ALA A 59 3.07 6.02 5.44
N ARG A 60 3.99 5.36 4.74
CA ARG A 60 3.74 4.69 3.47
C ARG A 60 3.59 3.20 3.73
N VAL A 61 2.52 2.57 3.24
CA VAL A 61 2.16 1.20 3.62
C VAL A 61 1.58 0.42 2.44
N VAL A 62 2.05 -0.81 2.23
CA VAL A 62 1.49 -1.70 1.22
C VAL A 62 0.20 -2.34 1.74
N MET A 63 -0.86 -2.24 0.94
CA MET A 63 -2.11 -2.98 1.14
C MET A 63 -1.97 -4.38 0.52
N GLN A 64 -2.53 -5.40 1.19
CA GLN A 64 -2.40 -6.77 0.70
C GLN A 64 -3.70 -7.25 0.03
N TYR A 65 -3.61 -7.47 -1.29
CA TYR A 65 -4.74 -7.96 -2.08
C TYR A 65 -5.29 -9.30 -1.59
N ALA A 66 -4.42 -10.24 -1.19
CA ALA A 66 -4.87 -11.56 -0.71
C ALA A 66 -5.80 -11.47 0.49
N VAL A 67 -5.57 -10.52 1.39
CA VAL A 67 -6.45 -10.26 2.55
C VAL A 67 -7.77 -9.62 2.11
N TYR A 68 -7.72 -8.71 1.13
CA TYR A 68 -8.94 -8.14 0.55
C TYR A 68 -9.75 -9.21 -0.19
N GLU A 69 -9.13 -10.08 -0.98
CA GLU A 69 -9.82 -11.13 -1.74
C GLU A 69 -10.54 -12.12 -0.81
N GLU A 70 -9.97 -12.43 0.36
CA GLU A 70 -10.61 -13.30 1.36
C GLU A 70 -11.86 -12.65 1.97
N ASP A 71 -11.77 -11.39 2.40
CA ASP A 71 -12.90 -10.65 3.00
C ASP A 71 -12.76 -9.14 2.72
N PRO A 72 -13.35 -8.64 1.63
CA PRO A 72 -13.29 -7.22 1.27
C PRO A 72 -13.84 -6.30 2.37
N ALA A 73 -14.91 -6.71 3.04
CA ALA A 73 -15.53 -5.89 4.08
C ALA A 73 -14.64 -5.80 5.33
N TYR A 74 -14.00 -6.91 5.71
CA TYR A 74 -13.00 -6.91 6.78
C TYR A 74 -11.83 -5.99 6.43
N PHE A 75 -11.27 -6.13 5.22
CA PHE A 75 -10.12 -5.32 4.79
C PHE A 75 -10.41 -3.82 4.84
N ILE A 76 -11.57 -3.39 4.33
CA ILE A 76 -11.99 -1.98 4.34
C ILE A 76 -12.11 -1.45 5.78
N ARG A 77 -12.75 -2.21 6.68
CA ARG A 77 -12.86 -1.83 8.10
C ARG A 77 -11.50 -1.78 8.79
N THR A 78 -10.60 -2.69 8.46
CA THR A 78 -9.24 -2.75 9.02
C THR A 78 -8.39 -1.58 8.55
N LEU A 79 -8.47 -1.23 7.27
CA LEU A 79 -7.82 -0.04 6.71
C LEU A 79 -8.38 1.25 7.37
N ASP A 80 -9.70 1.36 7.53
CA ASP A 80 -10.31 2.51 8.23
C ASP A 80 -9.82 2.64 9.68
N ARG A 81 -9.72 1.52 10.39
CA ARG A 81 -9.16 1.49 11.75
C ARG A 81 -7.70 1.92 11.79
N PHE A 82 -6.88 1.43 10.86
CA PHE A 82 -5.48 1.85 10.71
C PHE A 82 -5.37 3.36 10.46
N LEU A 83 -6.13 3.88 9.51
CA LEU A 83 -6.19 5.32 9.21
C LEU A 83 -6.60 6.14 10.45
N SER A 84 -7.54 5.64 11.23
CA SER A 84 -8.00 6.30 12.46
C SER A 84 -6.92 6.36 13.53
N ILE A 85 -6.16 5.27 13.71
CA ILE A 85 -5.02 5.24 14.64
C ILE A 85 -3.94 6.22 14.18
N CYS A 86 -3.55 6.20 12.90
CA CYS A 86 -2.57 7.13 12.36
C CYS A 86 -3.00 8.60 12.57
N ASN A 87 -4.26 8.91 12.24
CA ASN A 87 -4.79 10.27 12.37
C ASN A 87 -4.83 10.79 13.81
N LYS A 88 -5.07 9.92 14.80
CA LYS A 88 -5.00 10.26 16.24
C LYS A 88 -3.65 10.86 16.63
N TYR A 89 -2.58 10.45 15.95
CA TYR A 89 -1.22 10.92 16.19
C TYR A 89 -0.72 11.94 15.16
N GLY A 90 -1.58 12.39 14.25
CA GLY A 90 -1.23 13.36 13.22
C GLY A 90 -0.41 12.78 12.06
N VAL A 91 -0.41 11.45 11.91
CA VAL A 91 0.27 10.74 10.83
C VAL A 91 -0.70 10.56 9.66
N LYS A 92 -0.37 11.11 8.50
CA LYS A 92 -1.08 10.87 7.23
C LYS A 92 -0.59 9.60 6.58
N VAL A 93 -1.43 8.97 5.76
CA VAL A 93 -1.11 7.68 5.16
C VAL A 93 -0.99 7.81 3.64
N MET A 94 0.00 7.10 3.08
CA MET A 94 0.17 6.86 1.65
C MET A 94 0.01 5.35 1.42
N PRO A 95 -1.21 4.87 1.16
CA PRO A 95 -1.43 3.46 0.88
C PRO A 95 -0.95 3.10 -0.52
N ILE A 96 -0.37 1.91 -0.64
CA ILE A 96 0.15 1.32 -1.88
C ILE A 96 -0.76 0.17 -2.29
N PHE A 97 -1.25 0.15 -3.53
CA PHE A 97 -2.11 -0.94 -4.00
C PHE A 97 -1.32 -2.20 -4.35
N PHE A 98 -0.27 -2.08 -5.13
CA PHE A 98 0.51 -3.20 -5.65
C PHE A 98 2.00 -3.05 -5.35
N ASP A 99 2.69 -4.18 -5.27
CA ASP A 99 4.12 -4.25 -4.95
C ASP A 99 4.75 -5.47 -5.63
N ASP A 100 5.83 -5.27 -6.38
CA ASP A 100 6.60 -6.35 -6.98
C ASP A 100 7.74 -6.86 -6.07
N CYS A 101 7.97 -6.23 -4.92
CA CYS A 101 9.00 -6.67 -3.99
C CYS A 101 8.63 -8.02 -3.37
N ALA A 102 9.55 -8.97 -3.48
CA ALA A 102 9.48 -10.24 -2.78
C ALA A 102 10.87 -10.64 -2.28
N PHE A 103 10.96 -10.99 -1.00
CA PHE A 103 12.16 -11.59 -0.44
C PHE A 103 11.86 -13.04 -0.06
N GLY A 104 12.80 -13.93 -0.36
CA GLY A 104 12.61 -15.35 -0.11
C GLY A 104 11.77 -16.05 -1.18
N VAL A 105 10.93 -16.99 -0.76
CA VAL A 105 10.28 -17.96 -1.66
C VAL A 105 8.82 -17.64 -2.00
N ASN A 106 8.20 -16.70 -1.32
CA ASN A 106 6.77 -16.46 -1.48
C ASN A 106 6.50 -15.31 -2.46
N THR A 107 6.27 -15.65 -3.72
CA THR A 107 5.89 -14.70 -4.77
C THR A 107 4.37 -14.60 -4.99
N ASP A 108 3.60 -15.50 -4.39
CA ASP A 108 2.12 -15.51 -4.43
C ASP A 108 1.60 -15.62 -2.99
N PRO A 109 1.30 -14.49 -2.35
CA PRO A 109 0.93 -14.44 -0.93
C PRO A 109 -0.38 -15.16 -0.65
N THR A 110 -0.43 -15.81 0.51
CA THR A 110 -1.63 -16.45 1.04
C THR A 110 -1.91 -15.93 2.44
N VAL A 111 -3.19 -15.82 2.80
CA VAL A 111 -3.62 -15.44 4.16
C VAL A 111 -3.33 -16.57 5.17
N GLY A 112 -3.44 -16.23 6.46
CA GLY A 112 -3.20 -17.17 7.55
C GLY A 112 -1.75 -17.18 8.03
N LYS A 113 -1.27 -18.35 8.49
CA LYS A 113 0.05 -18.45 9.10
C LYS A 113 1.16 -18.03 8.14
N GLN A 114 1.93 -17.04 8.55
CA GLN A 114 3.10 -16.56 7.83
C GLN A 114 4.38 -17.23 8.35
N PRO A 115 5.53 -17.12 7.60
CA PRO A 115 6.82 -17.61 8.08
C PRO A 115 7.20 -17.03 9.44
N GLU A 116 7.99 -17.79 10.20
CA GLU A 116 8.54 -17.30 11.48
C GLU A 116 9.62 -16.25 11.23
N PRO A 117 9.76 -15.22 12.10
CA PRO A 117 10.85 -14.26 12.03
C PRO A 117 12.21 -14.93 12.17
N LEU A 118 13.21 -14.43 11.43
CA LEU A 118 14.60 -14.82 11.60
C LEU A 118 15.29 -13.80 12.51
N GLU A 119 16.09 -14.30 13.46
CA GLU A 119 16.86 -13.44 14.36
C GLU A 119 17.76 -12.48 13.57
N GLY A 120 17.70 -11.21 13.89
CA GLY A 120 18.46 -10.17 13.22
C GLY A 120 18.02 -9.81 11.79
N TRP A 121 17.03 -10.49 11.26
CA TRP A 121 16.49 -10.17 9.91
C TRP A 121 14.98 -9.99 9.96
N TYR A 122 14.58 -8.83 10.34
CA TYR A 122 13.19 -8.38 10.32
C TYR A 122 12.66 -8.30 8.87
N ALA A 123 11.40 -8.68 8.67
CA ALA A 123 10.73 -8.66 7.36
C ALA A 123 11.42 -9.46 6.23
N TRP A 124 12.19 -10.51 6.56
CA TRP A 124 12.86 -11.35 5.56
C TRP A 124 11.88 -12.06 4.60
N ALA A 125 10.65 -12.27 5.01
CA ALA A 125 9.60 -12.92 4.23
C ALA A 125 8.66 -11.90 3.56
N TRP A 126 9.21 -10.78 3.10
CA TRP A 126 8.46 -9.77 2.35
C TRP A 126 7.72 -10.42 1.18
N SER A 127 6.42 -10.14 1.06
CA SER A 127 5.55 -10.72 0.03
C SER A 127 4.99 -9.63 -0.88
N PRO A 128 4.88 -9.88 -2.18
CA PRO A 128 4.33 -8.92 -3.14
C PRO A 128 2.81 -8.76 -2.94
N SER A 129 2.21 -7.81 -3.61
CA SER A 129 0.76 -7.65 -3.74
C SER A 129 0.42 -7.29 -5.18
N PRO A 130 -0.43 -8.05 -5.87
CA PRO A 130 -1.27 -9.16 -5.43
C PRO A 130 -0.53 -10.50 -5.35
N GLY A 131 0.58 -10.66 -6.02
CA GLY A 131 1.33 -11.87 -6.29
C GLY A 131 1.67 -11.98 -7.78
N TYR A 132 2.82 -12.62 -8.08
CA TYR A 132 3.37 -12.63 -9.43
C TYR A 132 2.49 -13.33 -10.46
N SER A 133 1.83 -14.43 -10.07
CA SER A 133 0.92 -15.15 -10.96
C SER A 133 -0.23 -14.25 -11.43
N MET A 134 -0.78 -13.42 -10.53
CA MET A 134 -1.86 -12.50 -10.87
C MET A 134 -1.40 -11.31 -11.68
N VAL A 135 -0.18 -10.81 -11.45
CA VAL A 135 0.40 -9.70 -12.22
C VAL A 135 0.53 -10.06 -13.70
N VAL A 136 1.00 -11.28 -13.99
CA VAL A 136 1.26 -11.73 -15.38
C VAL A 136 0.04 -12.30 -16.08
N ASP A 137 -0.97 -12.75 -15.35
CA ASP A 137 -2.20 -13.29 -15.96
C ASP A 137 -3.28 -12.22 -16.10
N GLU A 138 -3.38 -11.64 -17.29
CA GLU A 138 -4.35 -10.57 -17.56
C GLU A 138 -5.82 -10.98 -17.32
N ARG A 139 -6.13 -12.28 -17.28
CA ARG A 139 -7.48 -12.77 -16.98
C ARG A 139 -7.88 -12.46 -15.52
N THR A 140 -6.90 -12.27 -14.64
CA THR A 140 -7.13 -11.92 -13.22
C THR A 140 -7.34 -10.42 -13.02
N HIS A 141 -6.94 -9.58 -13.98
CA HIS A 141 -6.93 -8.12 -13.82
C HIS A 141 -8.31 -7.52 -13.55
N GLY A 142 -9.40 -8.18 -13.98
CA GLY A 142 -10.76 -7.76 -13.60
C GLY A 142 -11.04 -7.80 -12.09
N LYS A 143 -10.44 -8.76 -11.38
CA LYS A 143 -10.53 -8.82 -9.91
C LYS A 143 -9.71 -7.69 -9.26
N LEU A 144 -8.53 -7.39 -9.82
CA LEU A 144 -7.66 -6.32 -9.35
C LEU A 144 -8.28 -4.94 -9.61
N GLU A 145 -8.98 -4.77 -10.74
CA GLU A 145 -9.76 -3.56 -11.02
C GLU A 145 -10.84 -3.33 -9.97
N LYS A 146 -11.61 -4.38 -9.65
CA LYS A 146 -12.63 -4.32 -8.60
C LYS A 146 -12.02 -3.87 -7.27
N TYR A 147 -10.91 -4.48 -6.87
CA TYR A 147 -10.18 -4.12 -5.64
C TYR A 147 -9.79 -2.65 -5.60
N VAL A 148 -9.10 -2.18 -6.63
CA VAL A 148 -8.65 -0.78 -6.72
C VAL A 148 -9.83 0.18 -6.66
N LYS A 149 -10.86 -0.08 -7.48
CA LYS A 149 -12.02 0.81 -7.56
C LYS A 149 -12.84 0.80 -6.26
N GLU A 150 -13.04 -0.34 -5.64
CA GLU A 150 -13.83 -0.46 -4.41
C GLU A 150 -13.13 0.24 -3.23
N VAL A 151 -11.86 -0.08 -2.97
CA VAL A 151 -11.09 0.54 -1.89
C VAL A 151 -10.95 2.05 -2.13
N MET A 152 -10.54 2.44 -3.33
CA MET A 152 -10.34 3.86 -3.63
C MET A 152 -11.66 4.65 -3.59
N ASN A 153 -12.77 4.12 -4.08
CA ASN A 153 -14.07 4.80 -3.98
C ASN A 153 -14.49 5.01 -2.54
N HIS A 154 -14.20 4.06 -1.65
CA HIS A 154 -14.53 4.18 -0.24
C HIS A 154 -13.77 5.36 0.41
N PHE A 155 -12.50 5.55 0.06
CA PHE A 155 -11.60 6.53 0.69
C PHE A 155 -11.21 7.72 -0.20
N LYS A 156 -11.78 7.90 -1.39
CA LYS A 156 -11.37 8.95 -2.35
C LYS A 156 -11.47 10.39 -1.86
N ASN A 157 -12.22 10.63 -0.79
CA ASN A 157 -12.38 11.94 -0.17
C ASN A 157 -11.80 12.00 1.25
N ASP A 158 -11.13 10.94 1.69
CA ASP A 158 -10.65 10.81 3.06
C ASP A 158 -9.40 11.67 3.28
N PRO A 159 -9.45 12.65 4.20
CA PRO A 159 -8.32 13.55 4.45
C PRO A 159 -7.17 12.87 5.22
N ARG A 160 -7.34 11.65 5.71
CA ARG A 160 -6.29 10.87 6.37
C ARG A 160 -5.28 10.30 5.36
N ILE A 161 -5.69 10.15 4.10
CA ILE A 161 -4.85 9.75 2.98
C ILE A 161 -4.37 11.01 2.26
N PHE A 162 -3.04 11.18 2.11
CA PHE A 162 -2.49 12.36 1.44
C PHE A 162 -2.07 12.11 -0.01
N VAL A 163 -1.68 10.88 -0.35
CA VAL A 163 -1.29 10.43 -1.70
C VAL A 163 -1.70 8.96 -1.84
N TRP A 164 -2.14 8.54 -3.02
CA TRP A 164 -2.25 7.14 -3.38
C TRP A 164 -1.02 6.71 -4.17
N ASP A 165 -0.32 5.68 -3.70
CA ASP A 165 0.71 5.00 -4.45
C ASP A 165 0.09 3.77 -5.14
N LEU A 166 0.07 3.77 -6.46
CA LEU A 166 -0.63 2.75 -7.20
C LEU A 166 0.19 1.46 -7.35
N TYR A 167 1.53 1.61 -7.32
CA TYR A 167 2.42 0.48 -7.49
C TYR A 167 3.82 0.78 -6.92
N ASN A 168 4.29 -0.06 -6.00
CA ASN A 168 5.67 -0.04 -5.53
C ASN A 168 6.55 -0.90 -6.45
N GLU A 169 7.62 -0.29 -6.94
CA GLU A 169 8.68 -0.95 -7.68
C GLU A 169 8.20 -1.87 -8.82
N PRO A 170 7.26 -1.40 -9.69
CA PRO A 170 6.91 -2.17 -10.86
C PRO A 170 8.17 -2.46 -11.66
N THR A 171 8.28 -3.70 -12.18
CA THR A 171 9.48 -4.19 -12.87
C THR A 171 10.71 -4.41 -12.00
N ASN A 172 10.54 -4.56 -10.67
CA ASN A 172 11.62 -5.04 -9.80
C ASN A 172 12.30 -6.27 -10.40
N THR A 173 13.55 -6.51 -10.05
CA THR A 173 14.49 -7.47 -10.67
C THR A 173 13.91 -8.86 -10.95
N THR A 174 12.94 -9.30 -10.19
CA THR A 174 12.26 -10.59 -10.35
C THR A 174 11.07 -10.54 -11.32
N MET A 175 10.63 -9.33 -11.72
CA MET A 175 9.48 -9.08 -12.60
C MET A 175 9.80 -8.13 -13.76
N PRO A 176 10.93 -8.31 -14.49
CA PRO A 176 11.31 -7.39 -15.54
C PRO A 176 10.21 -7.28 -16.61
N GLU A 177 9.74 -6.07 -16.87
CA GLU A 177 8.73 -5.71 -17.88
C GLU A 177 7.34 -6.35 -17.72
N ARG A 178 7.16 -7.36 -16.87
CA ARG A 178 5.91 -8.12 -16.74
C ARG A 178 4.79 -7.33 -16.07
N SER A 179 5.12 -6.40 -15.19
CA SER A 179 4.15 -5.57 -14.46
C SER A 179 3.68 -4.32 -15.23
N TRP A 180 4.32 -3.95 -16.34
CA TRP A 180 3.90 -2.80 -17.15
C TRP A 180 2.42 -2.81 -17.57
N PRO A 181 1.85 -3.94 -18.02
CA PRO A 181 0.43 -3.97 -18.39
C PRO A 181 -0.48 -3.64 -17.21
N LEU A 182 -0.19 -4.19 -16.02
CA LEU A 182 -0.96 -3.91 -14.81
C LEU A 182 -0.77 -2.45 -14.33
N LEU A 183 0.46 -1.93 -14.35
CA LEU A 183 0.74 -0.55 -13.99
C LEU A 183 -0.09 0.44 -14.83
N ARG A 184 -0.14 0.25 -16.13
CA ARG A 184 -0.95 1.11 -17.02
C ARG A 184 -2.44 1.02 -16.70
N LYS A 185 -2.94 -0.19 -16.45
CA LYS A 185 -4.35 -0.41 -16.08
C LYS A 185 -4.70 0.24 -14.74
N VAL A 186 -3.87 0.09 -13.73
CA VAL A 186 -4.18 0.65 -12.40
C VAL A 186 -4.24 2.19 -12.43
N PHE A 187 -3.39 2.86 -13.20
CA PHE A 187 -3.50 4.29 -13.42
C PHE A 187 -4.81 4.69 -14.12
N THR A 188 -5.27 3.89 -15.07
CA THR A 188 -6.56 4.11 -15.74
C THR A 188 -7.71 3.98 -14.74
N TRP A 189 -7.76 2.89 -13.98
CA TRP A 189 -8.79 2.64 -12.97
C TRP A 189 -8.84 3.71 -11.89
N ALA A 190 -7.67 4.12 -11.40
CA ALA A 190 -7.58 5.18 -10.39
C ALA A 190 -8.09 6.53 -10.91
N ARG A 191 -7.81 6.88 -12.17
CA ARG A 191 -8.33 8.11 -12.79
C ARG A 191 -9.83 8.07 -13.00
N GLU A 192 -10.40 6.91 -13.30
CA GLU A 192 -11.85 6.72 -13.41
C GLU A 192 -12.55 6.95 -12.06
N VAL A 193 -11.95 6.53 -10.96
CA VAL A 193 -12.45 6.82 -9.60
C VAL A 193 -12.33 8.30 -9.26
N ASN A 194 -11.32 8.98 -9.79
CA ASN A 194 -11.06 10.40 -9.61
C ASN A 194 -10.95 10.83 -8.13
N PRO A 195 -9.99 10.30 -7.37
CA PRO A 195 -9.78 10.67 -5.97
C PRO A 195 -9.36 12.14 -5.83
N LYS A 196 -9.65 12.75 -4.68
CA LYS A 196 -9.18 14.12 -4.37
C LYS A 196 -7.66 14.16 -4.13
N GLN A 197 -7.09 13.07 -3.68
CA GLN A 197 -5.66 12.95 -3.43
C GLN A 197 -4.88 12.76 -4.73
N PRO A 198 -3.64 13.22 -4.82
CA PRO A 198 -2.77 12.88 -5.95
C PRO A 198 -2.49 11.38 -6.01
N ILE A 199 -2.18 10.90 -7.20
CA ILE A 199 -1.77 9.51 -7.47
C ILE A 199 -0.34 9.47 -7.99
N THR A 200 0.42 8.46 -7.57
CA THR A 200 1.82 8.24 -7.97
C THR A 200 2.16 6.76 -8.08
N SER A 201 3.40 6.47 -8.42
CA SER A 201 4.01 5.13 -8.35
C SER A 201 5.49 5.26 -7.98
N GLY A 202 5.97 4.38 -7.11
CA GLY A 202 7.38 4.26 -6.76
C GLY A 202 8.11 3.38 -7.76
N LEU A 203 8.77 3.96 -8.78
CA LEU A 203 9.46 3.20 -9.82
C LEU A 203 10.76 2.59 -9.32
N TRP A 204 11.03 1.31 -9.69
CA TRP A 204 12.28 0.62 -9.36
C TRP A 204 13.47 1.21 -10.10
N ASN A 205 13.37 1.30 -11.41
CA ASN A 205 14.37 1.92 -12.26
C ASN A 205 13.72 3.08 -13.01
N GLY A 206 14.12 4.31 -12.74
CA GLY A 206 13.65 5.51 -13.43
C GLY A 206 14.07 5.58 -14.91
N ASN A 207 14.10 4.45 -15.59
CA ASN A 207 14.67 4.31 -16.91
C ASN A 207 13.63 4.37 -18.03
N LYS A 208 13.79 5.36 -18.83
CA LYS A 208 13.70 5.28 -20.29
C LYS A 208 12.33 5.23 -20.98
N GLU A 209 11.21 5.43 -20.32
CA GLU A 209 9.99 5.70 -21.11
C GLU A 209 9.16 6.84 -20.56
#